data_29a3c766e823a1d25bd563fb42fc71b1
#
_entry.id   29a3c766e823a1d25bd563fb42fc71b1
#
_cell.length_a   1.000
_cell.length_b   1.000
_cell.length_c   1.000
_cell.angle_alpha   90.00
_cell.angle_beta   90.00
_cell.angle_gamma   90.00
#
_symmetry.space_group_name_H-M   'P 1'
#
loop_
_entity.id
_entity.type
_entity.pdbx_description
1 polymer ?
#
loop_
_entity_poly.entity_id
_entity_poly.type
_entity_poly.pdbx_seq_one_letter_code
_entity_poly.pdbx_strand_id
1 'polypeptide(L)'
;MIKTFITALLLFVTLLAPAARAVEVGDIYFSDKTFASSMQSGKKAIGLVYWVSANKDYGYIMSLEEPGEGTMNPYNANIYCLEYFTEGTKAGDWKLPQRIEMIRMGYEKNNGQVTDKFTIVNKKLRSVTKADGKAATQLTATYYITNSYTPYAFAPNNGTYSGGGGWLAGNANKYRVRCITVF
;
A
#
# COMPACT_ATOMS: atom_id res chain seq x y z
N MET A 1 -37.11 64.46 7.30
CA MET A 1 -36.62 63.20 7.96
C MET A 1 -36.51 62.11 6.91
N ILE A 2 -35.33 61.85 6.41
CA ILE A 2 -35.07 60.83 5.38
C ILE A 2 -34.55 59.61 6.13
N LYS A 3 -35.31 58.49 6.10
CA LYS A 3 -34.91 57.20 6.63
C LYS A 3 -34.09 56.43 5.59
N THR A 4 -32.79 56.34 5.83
CA THR A 4 -31.89 55.56 5.01
C THR A 4 -32.01 54.08 5.38
N PHE A 5 -32.55 53.24 4.48
CA PHE A 5 -32.54 51.79 4.59
C PHE A 5 -31.17 51.28 4.13
N ILE A 6 -30.36 50.76 5.06
CA ILE A 6 -29.13 50.03 4.75
C ILE A 6 -29.53 48.58 4.54
N THR A 7 -29.57 48.14 3.29
CA THR A 7 -29.77 46.72 2.94
C THR A 7 -28.41 46.02 3.05
N ALA A 8 -28.20 45.24 4.10
CA ALA A 8 -27.03 44.40 4.25
C ALA A 8 -27.13 43.18 3.31
N LEU A 9 -26.37 43.19 2.23
CA LEU A 9 -26.25 42.06 1.32
C LEU A 9 -25.31 41.03 1.97
N LEU A 10 -25.86 39.98 2.58
CA LEU A 10 -25.08 38.82 3.06
C LEU A 10 -24.62 38.02 1.84
N LEU A 11 -23.34 38.16 1.48
CA LEU A 11 -22.68 37.33 0.49
C LEU A 11 -22.43 35.94 1.11
N PHE A 12 -23.29 34.97 0.83
CA PHE A 12 -23.06 33.56 1.13
C PHE A 12 -21.96 33.02 0.18
N VAL A 13 -20.70 33.08 0.59
CA VAL A 13 -19.63 32.33 -0.08
C VAL A 13 -19.80 30.88 0.32
N THR A 14 -20.50 30.10 -0.51
CA THR A 14 -20.46 28.64 -0.41
C THR A 14 -19.05 28.19 -0.79
N LEU A 15 -18.23 27.89 0.21
CA LEU A 15 -17.00 27.12 0.02
C LEU A 15 -17.44 25.73 -0.49
N LEU A 16 -17.44 25.56 -1.81
CA LEU A 16 -17.49 24.22 -2.40
C LEU A 16 -16.21 23.49 -1.92
N ALA A 17 -16.34 22.63 -0.93
CA ALA A 17 -15.28 21.70 -0.61
C ALA A 17 -14.94 20.91 -1.89
N PRO A 18 -13.67 20.84 -2.31
CA PRO A 18 -13.31 20.06 -3.48
C PRO A 18 -13.80 18.62 -3.26
N ALA A 19 -14.54 18.09 -4.24
CA ALA A 19 -14.99 16.71 -4.20
C ALA A 19 -13.79 15.80 -3.92
N ALA A 20 -13.90 14.96 -2.89
CA ALA A 20 -12.81 14.04 -2.52
C ALA A 20 -12.48 13.19 -3.76
N ARG A 21 -11.25 13.28 -4.24
CA ARG A 21 -10.77 12.47 -5.36
C ARG A 21 -10.83 10.99 -5.00
N ALA A 22 -11.36 10.17 -5.90
CA ALA A 22 -11.32 8.72 -5.73
C ALA A 22 -9.86 8.24 -5.61
N VAL A 23 -9.63 7.29 -4.70
CA VAL A 23 -8.31 6.67 -4.52
C VAL A 23 -7.96 5.82 -5.75
N GLU A 24 -6.70 5.87 -6.19
CA GLU A 24 -6.21 5.16 -7.37
C GLU A 24 -4.92 4.38 -7.09
N VAL A 25 -4.64 3.40 -7.94
CA VAL A 25 -3.37 2.67 -7.89
C VAL A 25 -2.20 3.64 -8.12
N GLY A 26 -1.21 3.61 -7.24
CA GLY A 26 -0.07 4.52 -7.22
C GLY A 26 -0.27 5.74 -6.32
N ASP A 27 -1.41 5.88 -5.65
CA ASP A 27 -1.57 6.91 -4.63
C ASP A 27 -0.73 6.60 -3.40
N ILE A 28 -0.15 7.65 -2.83
CA ILE A 28 0.61 7.60 -1.60
C ILE A 28 -0.37 7.70 -0.43
N TYR A 29 -0.25 6.79 0.52
CA TYR A 29 -0.99 6.80 1.77
C TYR A 29 -0.17 7.45 2.86
N PHE A 30 -0.75 8.43 3.54
CA PHE A 30 -0.08 9.23 4.57
C PHE A 30 -0.52 8.84 5.99
N SER A 31 0.29 9.23 6.98
CA SER A 31 0.05 8.95 8.40
C SER A 31 -1.25 9.56 8.94
N ASP A 32 -1.76 10.61 8.30
CA ASP A 32 -3.05 11.25 8.60
C ASP A 32 -4.25 10.56 7.90
N LYS A 33 -4.05 9.37 7.33
CA LYS A 33 -5.04 8.55 6.60
C LYS A 33 -5.53 9.18 5.28
N THR A 34 -4.85 10.16 4.75
CA THR A 34 -5.16 10.78 3.46
C THR A 34 -4.38 10.12 2.31
N PHE A 35 -4.84 10.37 1.08
CA PHE A 35 -4.24 9.86 -0.15
C PHE A 35 -3.91 11.01 -1.10
N ALA A 36 -2.80 10.90 -1.81
CA ALA A 36 -2.47 11.79 -2.91
C ALA A 36 -1.62 11.10 -3.99
N SER A 37 -1.71 11.62 -5.21
CA SER A 37 -0.92 11.10 -6.35
C SER A 37 0.56 11.47 -6.30
N SER A 38 0.97 12.39 -5.40
CA SER A 38 2.35 12.82 -5.20
C SER A 38 2.62 13.12 -3.73
N MET A 39 3.91 13.21 -3.38
CA MET A 39 4.32 13.65 -2.04
C MET A 39 3.70 15.02 -1.72
N GLN A 40 3.24 15.16 -0.48
CA GLN A 40 2.63 16.37 0.04
C GLN A 40 3.55 16.98 1.10
N SER A 41 3.76 18.31 1.02
CA SER A 41 4.55 19.03 2.03
C SER A 41 3.94 18.85 3.42
N GLY A 42 4.78 18.53 4.40
CA GLY A 42 4.36 18.34 5.79
C GLY A 42 3.68 17.00 6.09
N LYS A 43 3.40 16.15 5.09
CA LYS A 43 2.80 14.83 5.31
C LYS A 43 3.85 13.72 5.25
N LYS A 44 3.69 12.72 6.10
CA LYS A 44 4.57 11.54 6.18
C LYS A 44 3.96 10.38 5.41
N ALA A 45 4.62 9.95 4.35
CA ALA A 45 4.21 8.79 3.57
C ALA A 45 4.46 7.50 4.37
N ILE A 46 3.47 6.61 4.45
CA ILE A 46 3.52 5.34 5.18
C ILE A 46 3.16 4.13 4.33
N GLY A 47 2.56 4.34 3.14
CA GLY A 47 2.19 3.26 2.25
C GLY A 47 1.98 3.73 0.82
N LEU A 48 1.84 2.75 -0.10
CA LEU A 48 1.51 2.96 -1.50
C LEU A 48 0.32 2.08 -1.88
N VAL A 49 -0.71 2.67 -2.46
CA VAL A 49 -1.87 1.94 -3.01
C VAL A 49 -1.42 1.14 -4.23
N TYR A 50 -1.60 -0.18 -4.19
CA TYR A 50 -1.22 -1.06 -5.30
C TYR A 50 -2.41 -1.74 -5.99
N TRP A 51 -3.57 -1.72 -5.34
CA TRP A 51 -4.80 -2.24 -5.90
C TRP A 51 -6.02 -1.52 -5.32
N VAL A 52 -7.06 -1.33 -6.14
CA VAL A 52 -8.33 -0.71 -5.78
C VAL A 52 -9.45 -1.55 -6.37
N SER A 53 -10.55 -1.73 -5.63
CA SER A 53 -11.76 -2.40 -6.11
C SER A 53 -12.41 -1.64 -7.28
N ALA A 54 -13.23 -2.32 -8.07
CA ALA A 54 -13.87 -1.72 -9.24
C ALA A 54 -14.78 -0.53 -8.87
N ASN A 55 -15.47 -0.61 -7.74
CA ASN A 55 -16.33 0.46 -7.18
C ASN A 55 -15.55 1.47 -6.34
N LYS A 56 -14.23 1.28 -6.16
CA LYS A 56 -13.30 2.17 -5.45
C LYS A 56 -13.62 2.40 -3.96
N ASP A 57 -14.38 1.53 -3.34
CA ASP A 57 -14.77 1.61 -1.94
C ASP A 57 -13.74 0.98 -0.98
N TYR A 58 -12.84 0.15 -1.48
CA TYR A 58 -11.73 -0.42 -0.73
C TYR A 58 -10.53 -0.71 -1.62
N GLY A 59 -9.37 -0.89 -1.00
CA GLY A 59 -8.15 -1.22 -1.72
C GLY A 59 -7.04 -1.73 -0.81
N TYR A 60 -5.94 -2.09 -1.42
CA TYR A 60 -4.76 -2.59 -0.73
C TYR A 60 -3.61 -1.59 -0.82
N ILE A 61 -2.98 -1.39 0.33
CA ILE A 61 -1.81 -0.53 0.52
C ILE A 61 -0.64 -1.41 0.92
N MET A 62 0.51 -1.27 0.26
CA MET A 62 1.75 -1.92 0.68
C MET A 62 2.58 -1.00 1.57
N SER A 63 3.35 -1.57 2.50
CA SER A 63 4.36 -0.84 3.27
C SER A 63 5.44 -0.26 2.35
N LEU A 64 6.06 0.84 2.75
CA LEU A 64 7.14 1.48 1.99
C LEU A 64 8.50 0.83 2.23
N GLU A 65 8.57 -0.15 3.11
CA GLU A 65 9.81 -0.84 3.48
C GLU A 65 9.64 -2.34 3.62
N GLU A 66 10.74 -3.02 3.64
CA GLU A 66 10.91 -4.44 3.94
C GLU A 66 11.73 -4.59 5.22
N PRO A 67 11.70 -5.75 5.91
CA PRO A 67 12.56 -6.03 7.06
C PRO A 67 14.03 -5.74 6.74
N GLY A 68 14.78 -5.23 7.71
CA GLY A 68 16.17 -4.84 7.54
C GLY A 68 17.08 -5.96 7.02
N GLU A 69 16.79 -7.22 7.37
CA GLU A 69 17.50 -8.40 6.85
C GLU A 69 17.02 -8.85 5.45
N GLY A 70 15.99 -8.23 4.90
CA GLY A 70 15.46 -8.46 3.56
C GLY A 70 14.66 -9.74 3.38
N THR A 71 14.93 -10.82 4.13
CA THR A 71 14.25 -12.13 3.97
C THR A 71 13.94 -12.80 5.29
N MET A 72 12.80 -13.50 5.36
CA MET A 72 12.35 -14.23 6.55
C MET A 72 11.74 -15.58 6.18
N ASN A 73 11.69 -16.51 7.15
CA ASN A 73 10.82 -17.67 7.04
C ASN A 73 9.35 -17.26 7.23
N PRO A 74 8.38 -18.10 6.83
CA PRO A 74 6.94 -17.75 6.86
C PRO A 74 6.42 -17.36 8.25
N TYR A 75 6.86 -18.04 9.28
CA TYR A 75 6.44 -17.79 10.66
C TYR A 75 6.88 -16.40 11.13
N ASN A 76 8.17 -16.10 10.98
CA ASN A 76 8.71 -14.80 11.36
C ASN A 76 8.14 -13.65 10.50
N ALA A 77 7.89 -13.89 9.22
CA ALA A 77 7.27 -12.91 8.33
C ALA A 77 5.85 -12.52 8.78
N ASN A 78 5.07 -13.51 9.24
CA ASN A 78 3.73 -13.23 9.77
C ASN A 78 3.79 -12.40 11.06
N ILE A 79 4.65 -12.79 12.00
CA ILE A 79 4.85 -12.01 13.25
C ILE A 79 5.33 -10.61 12.93
N TYR A 80 6.35 -10.48 12.05
CA TYR A 80 6.86 -9.17 11.64
C TYR A 80 5.75 -8.25 11.14
N CYS A 81 4.88 -8.71 10.22
CA CYS A 81 3.82 -7.87 9.70
C CYS A 81 2.73 -7.55 10.71
N LEU A 82 2.44 -8.43 11.67
CA LEU A 82 1.50 -8.17 12.77
C LEU A 82 2.05 -7.15 13.78
N GLU A 83 3.36 -7.16 14.00
CA GLU A 83 4.04 -6.21 14.89
C GLU A 83 4.47 -4.93 14.19
N TYR A 84 4.49 -4.93 12.85
CA TYR A 84 4.87 -3.76 12.07
C TYR A 84 3.91 -2.60 12.30
N PHE A 85 4.48 -1.44 12.53
CA PHE A 85 3.73 -0.18 12.58
C PHE A 85 4.60 0.98 12.08
N THR A 86 3.95 2.04 11.68
CA THR A 86 4.57 3.31 11.31
C THR A 86 3.75 4.45 11.89
N GLU A 87 4.19 5.68 11.73
CA GLU A 87 3.43 6.84 12.21
C GLU A 87 1.98 6.81 11.72
N GLY A 88 1.04 7.02 12.64
CA GLY A 88 -0.40 6.96 12.35
C GLY A 88 -0.98 5.54 12.24
N THR A 89 -0.18 4.49 12.47
CA THR A 89 -0.64 3.09 12.57
C THR A 89 -0.16 2.45 13.87
N LYS A 90 -0.70 1.28 14.20
CA LYS A 90 -0.35 0.47 15.37
C LYS A 90 -0.12 -0.98 14.96
N ALA A 91 0.45 -1.78 15.84
CA ALA A 91 0.54 -3.23 15.67
C ALA A 91 -0.85 -3.83 15.40
N GLY A 92 -0.93 -4.73 14.41
CA GLY A 92 -2.16 -5.33 13.93
C GLY A 92 -2.86 -4.57 12.80
N ASP A 93 -2.49 -3.32 12.50
CA ASP A 93 -3.02 -2.59 11.34
C ASP A 93 -2.45 -3.14 10.01
N TRP A 94 -1.31 -3.80 10.07
CA TRP A 94 -0.63 -4.41 8.93
C TRP A 94 -0.66 -5.94 9.03
N LYS A 95 -0.61 -6.60 7.90
CA LYS A 95 -0.60 -8.07 7.83
C LYS A 95 0.30 -8.56 6.71
N LEU A 96 0.70 -9.82 6.81
CA LEU A 96 1.32 -10.53 5.69
C LEU A 96 0.25 -10.78 4.60
N PRO A 97 0.50 -10.43 3.32
CA PRO A 97 -0.49 -10.58 2.27
C PRO A 97 -0.86 -12.04 2.01
N GLN A 98 -2.12 -12.30 1.72
CA GLN A 98 -2.56 -13.57 1.15
C GLN A 98 -2.10 -13.70 -0.31
N ARG A 99 -2.17 -14.92 -0.86
CA ARG A 99 -1.79 -15.19 -2.24
C ARG A 99 -2.43 -14.23 -3.25
N ILE A 100 -3.75 -14.04 -3.17
CA ILE A 100 -4.47 -13.17 -4.11
C ILE A 100 -4.07 -11.69 -3.97
N GLU A 101 -3.80 -11.25 -2.75
CA GLU A 101 -3.35 -9.88 -2.47
C GLU A 101 -1.95 -9.64 -3.04
N MET A 102 -1.07 -10.64 -2.96
CA MET A 102 0.27 -10.57 -3.54
C MET A 102 0.24 -10.59 -5.07
N ILE A 103 -0.62 -11.39 -5.69
CA ILE A 103 -0.80 -11.39 -7.16
C ILE A 103 -1.18 -9.99 -7.65
N ARG A 104 -2.12 -9.33 -6.97
CA ARG A 104 -2.56 -7.98 -7.29
C ARG A 104 -1.47 -6.91 -7.15
N MET A 105 -0.42 -7.19 -6.40
CA MET A 105 0.69 -6.27 -6.19
C MET A 105 1.58 -6.08 -7.43
N GLY A 106 1.80 -7.13 -8.20
CA GLY A 106 2.77 -7.08 -9.29
C GLY A 106 2.25 -7.59 -10.64
N TYR A 107 1.49 -8.67 -10.63
CA TYR A 107 1.12 -9.37 -11.85
C TYR A 107 -0.33 -9.83 -11.79
N GLU A 108 -1.21 -9.11 -12.46
CA GLU A 108 -2.62 -9.47 -12.54
C GLU A 108 -2.99 -9.85 -13.96
N LYS A 109 -3.58 -11.03 -14.13
CA LYS A 109 -4.11 -11.49 -15.41
C LYS A 109 -5.63 -11.40 -15.40
N ASN A 110 -6.17 -10.42 -16.12
CA ASN A 110 -7.61 -10.26 -16.31
C ASN A 110 -7.96 -10.57 -17.78
N ASN A 111 -8.87 -11.53 -18.01
CA ASN A 111 -9.36 -11.91 -19.35
C ASN A 111 -8.24 -12.15 -20.39
N GLY A 112 -7.15 -12.77 -19.97
CA GLY A 112 -6.01 -13.05 -20.86
C GLY A 112 -5.02 -11.89 -21.01
N GLN A 113 -5.35 -10.69 -20.57
CA GLN A 113 -4.42 -9.56 -20.56
C GLN A 113 -3.63 -9.51 -19.26
N VAL A 114 -2.33 -9.29 -19.39
CA VAL A 114 -1.40 -9.12 -18.28
C VAL A 114 -1.21 -7.63 -18.04
N THR A 115 -1.48 -7.19 -16.81
CA THR A 115 -1.14 -5.83 -16.38
C THR A 115 0.19 -5.88 -15.64
N ASP A 116 1.23 -5.25 -16.19
CA ASP A 116 2.52 -5.09 -15.52
C ASP A 116 2.44 -3.99 -14.43
N LYS A 117 1.84 -4.35 -13.31
CA LYS A 117 1.79 -3.46 -12.14
C LYS A 117 3.15 -3.33 -11.46
N PHE A 118 4.01 -4.32 -11.59
CA PHE A 118 5.34 -4.32 -10.99
C PHE A 118 6.16 -3.09 -11.44
N THR A 119 6.19 -2.81 -12.73
CA THR A 119 6.88 -1.62 -13.26
C THR A 119 6.22 -0.32 -12.80
N ILE A 120 4.89 -0.25 -12.83
CA ILE A 120 4.12 0.94 -12.41
C ILE A 120 4.36 1.23 -10.93
N VAL A 121 4.22 0.21 -10.07
CA VAL A 121 4.41 0.33 -8.62
C VAL A 121 5.85 0.74 -8.29
N ASN A 122 6.85 0.10 -8.91
CA ASN A 122 8.25 0.43 -8.68
C ASN A 122 8.62 1.84 -9.17
N LYS A 123 8.07 2.28 -10.30
CA LYS A 123 8.23 3.66 -10.76
C LYS A 123 7.71 4.64 -9.69
N LYS A 124 6.61 4.31 -9.06
CA LYS A 124 6.01 5.14 -8.01
C LYS A 124 6.81 5.09 -6.72
N LEU A 125 7.21 3.91 -6.24
CA LEU A 125 8.03 3.75 -5.03
C LEU A 125 9.32 4.59 -5.11
N ARG A 126 9.96 4.67 -6.29
CA ARG A 126 11.15 5.52 -6.49
C ARG A 126 10.90 7.02 -6.20
N SER A 127 9.69 7.50 -6.36
CA SER A 127 9.33 8.91 -6.12
C SER A 127 8.81 9.17 -4.71
N VAL A 128 8.75 8.14 -3.85
CA VAL A 128 8.23 8.28 -2.48
C VAL A 128 9.38 8.34 -1.49
N THR A 129 9.34 9.35 -0.63
CA THR A 129 10.22 9.47 0.53
C THR A 129 9.45 9.07 1.78
N LYS A 130 10.00 8.13 2.56
CA LYS A 130 9.44 7.67 3.83
C LYS A 130 9.51 8.74 4.92
N ALA A 131 8.81 8.49 6.03
CA ALA A 131 8.82 9.38 7.20
C ALA A 131 10.22 9.63 7.78
N ASP A 132 11.16 8.69 7.62
CA ASP A 132 12.56 8.77 8.05
C ASP A 132 13.48 9.53 7.06
N GLY A 133 12.93 10.10 5.99
CA GLY A 133 13.67 10.83 4.95
C GLY A 133 14.35 9.93 3.90
N LYS A 134 14.26 8.60 4.03
CA LYS A 134 14.84 7.66 3.05
C LYS A 134 13.87 7.36 1.92
N ALA A 135 14.39 6.95 0.77
CA ALA A 135 13.58 6.47 -0.33
C ALA A 135 12.80 5.20 0.06
N ALA A 136 11.59 5.05 -0.47
CA ALA A 136 10.83 3.81 -0.31
C ALA A 136 11.55 2.63 -0.98
N THR A 137 11.49 1.45 -0.34
CA THR A 137 12.09 0.22 -0.88
C THR A 137 11.29 -0.28 -2.08
N GLN A 138 11.95 -0.49 -3.20
CA GLN A 138 11.32 -1.03 -4.40
C GLN A 138 11.06 -2.54 -4.25
N LEU A 139 10.03 -3.04 -4.96
CA LEU A 139 9.85 -4.47 -5.14
C LEU A 139 10.99 -5.04 -6.00
N THR A 140 11.47 -6.20 -5.66
CA THR A 140 12.49 -6.93 -6.43
C THR A 140 11.87 -8.07 -7.23
N ALA A 141 12.57 -8.53 -8.26
CA ALA A 141 12.17 -9.67 -9.08
C ALA A 141 12.47 -11.03 -8.40
N THR A 142 12.29 -11.09 -7.08
CA THR A 142 12.52 -12.29 -6.27
C THR A 142 11.23 -12.71 -5.57
N TYR A 143 11.25 -13.85 -4.91
CA TYR A 143 10.06 -14.38 -4.25
C TYR A 143 9.74 -13.69 -2.94
N TYR A 144 8.47 -13.33 -2.77
CA TYR A 144 7.84 -12.81 -1.56
C TYR A 144 6.97 -13.87 -0.92
N ILE A 145 7.02 -13.98 0.40
CA ILE A 145 6.17 -14.91 1.16
C ILE A 145 4.73 -14.41 1.26
N THR A 146 3.78 -15.34 1.28
CA THR A 146 2.36 -15.06 1.47
C THR A 146 1.81 -15.77 2.70
N ASN A 147 0.76 -15.20 3.31
CA ASN A 147 0.00 -15.82 4.39
C ASN A 147 -1.08 -16.73 3.80
N SER A 148 -0.70 -17.92 3.34
CA SER A 148 -1.61 -18.94 2.83
C SER A 148 -1.45 -20.22 3.63
N TYR A 149 -2.47 -21.06 3.68
CA TYR A 149 -2.44 -22.35 4.42
C TYR A 149 -1.23 -23.22 4.00
N THR A 150 -0.91 -23.21 2.73
CA THR A 150 0.42 -23.56 2.21
C THR A 150 1.10 -22.26 1.83
N PRO A 151 2.16 -21.82 2.55
CA PRO A 151 2.82 -20.59 2.20
C PRO A 151 3.49 -20.74 0.83
N TYR A 152 2.99 -19.96 -0.11
CA TYR A 152 3.60 -19.83 -1.42
C TYR A 152 4.46 -18.58 -1.43
N ALA A 153 5.64 -18.69 -2.03
CA ALA A 153 6.40 -17.54 -2.41
C ALA A 153 6.02 -17.15 -3.85
N PHE A 154 5.84 -15.87 -4.07
CA PHE A 154 5.38 -15.29 -5.34
C PHE A 154 6.37 -14.25 -5.85
N ALA A 155 6.75 -14.33 -7.11
CA ALA A 155 7.56 -13.33 -7.77
C ALA A 155 6.68 -12.29 -8.47
N PRO A 156 6.64 -11.04 -8.00
CA PRO A 156 5.69 -10.04 -8.50
C PRO A 156 5.96 -9.58 -9.93
N ASN A 157 7.17 -9.79 -10.45
CA ASN A 157 7.56 -9.34 -11.79
C ASN A 157 7.04 -10.23 -12.93
N ASN A 158 6.76 -11.51 -12.67
CA ASN A 158 6.36 -12.47 -13.72
C ASN A 158 5.23 -13.41 -13.32
N GLY A 159 4.73 -13.31 -12.10
CA GLY A 159 3.63 -14.12 -11.61
C GLY A 159 4.00 -15.58 -11.30
N THR A 160 5.28 -15.92 -11.22
CA THR A 160 5.70 -17.29 -10.90
C THR A 160 5.57 -17.57 -9.39
N TYR A 161 5.32 -18.86 -9.09
CA TYR A 161 5.23 -19.35 -7.72
C TYR A 161 6.39 -20.31 -7.45
N SER A 162 6.98 -20.20 -6.27
CA SER A 162 7.82 -21.25 -5.70
C SER A 162 6.97 -22.07 -4.74
N GLY A 163 6.98 -23.40 -4.88
CA GLY A 163 6.23 -24.31 -4.04
C GLY A 163 6.57 -24.15 -2.57
N GLY A 164 5.50 -24.09 -1.73
CA GLY A 164 5.64 -23.91 -0.30
C GLY A 164 6.10 -25.18 0.40
N GLY A 165 7.08 -25.06 1.24
CA GLY A 165 7.20 -25.91 2.42
C GLY A 165 6.20 -25.41 3.47
N GLY A 166 5.57 -26.34 4.20
CA GLY A 166 4.57 -25.97 5.22
C GLY A 166 5.11 -24.98 6.25
N TRP A 167 4.23 -24.45 7.05
CA TRP A 167 4.48 -23.55 8.20
C TRP A 167 5.42 -24.12 9.28
N LEU A 168 6.05 -25.25 9.04
CA LEU A 168 6.93 -25.89 10.00
C LEU A 168 8.12 -24.98 10.29
N ALA A 169 8.38 -24.77 11.55
CA ALA A 169 9.43 -23.93 12.14
C ALA A 169 10.86 -24.27 11.68
N GLY A 170 11.05 -25.25 10.82
CA GLY A 170 12.31 -25.68 10.23
C GLY A 170 12.49 -25.35 8.76
N ASN A 171 11.60 -24.57 8.14
CA ASN A 171 11.76 -24.21 6.73
C ASN A 171 12.96 -23.25 6.58
N ALA A 172 14.07 -23.76 6.10
CA ALA A 172 15.32 -23.02 5.86
C ALA A 172 15.17 -21.96 4.75
N ASN A 173 14.08 -22.01 3.97
CA ASN A 173 13.86 -21.07 2.87
C ASN A 173 13.41 -19.71 3.42
N LYS A 174 14.19 -18.70 3.12
CA LYS A 174 13.90 -17.31 3.44
C LYS A 174 13.44 -16.58 2.20
N TYR A 175 12.36 -15.82 2.34
CA TYR A 175 11.75 -15.04 1.27
C TYR A 175 11.62 -13.58 1.69
N ARG A 176 11.50 -12.69 0.72
CA ARG A 176 11.21 -11.27 1.01
C ARG A 176 9.85 -11.11 1.63
N VAL A 177 9.69 -10.04 2.38
CA VAL A 177 8.47 -9.71 3.10
C VAL A 177 8.02 -8.30 2.72
N ARG A 178 6.75 -8.17 2.39
CA ARG A 178 6.09 -6.88 2.21
C ARG A 178 4.76 -6.91 2.93
N CYS A 179 4.62 -6.10 3.97
CA CYS A 179 3.37 -6.01 4.70
C CYS A 179 2.34 -5.18 3.93
N ILE A 180 1.06 -5.49 4.15
CA ILE A 180 -0.05 -4.75 3.55
C ILE A 180 -1.06 -4.33 4.61
N THR A 181 -1.84 -3.30 4.28
CA THR A 181 -3.06 -2.92 4.99
C THR A 181 -4.17 -2.63 3.98
N VAL A 182 -5.37 -2.34 4.47
CA VAL A 182 -6.56 -2.01 3.65
C VAL A 182 -7.08 -0.62 4.01
N PHE A 183 -7.81 -0.01 3.09
CA PHE A 183 -8.60 1.20 3.34
C PHE A 183 -10.02 1.00 2.86
#